data_e5755cd1b71c5bb3a31b28b5f8b464d6
#
_entry.id   e5755cd1b71c5bb3a31b28b5f8b464d6
#
_cell.length_a   1.000
_cell.length_b   1.000
_cell.length_c   1.000
_cell.angle_alpha   90.00
_cell.angle_beta   90.00
_cell.angle_gamma   90.00
#
_symmetry.space_group_name_H-M   'P 1'
#
loop_
_entity.id
_entity.type
_entity.pdbx_description
1 polymer ?
#
loop_
_entity_poly.entity_id
_entity_poly.type
_entity_poly.pdbx_seq_one_letter_code
_entity_poly.pdbx_strand_id
1 'polypeptide(L)'
;QKDRLQNEEKVTIEGIDPSKVEVKALHLTSEMDEVSSFHCSDKMLNQLQSNIVWSGRNNFEDIPTDCPQRDERMGWTGDISIFAPTALFNFDCDRFLKKWLVDVKSEQRKGGSIPVTVPIHGYGLPYTMPPLAVDFWGDCILTVPYAIYQNTGEKEVLETYYDSMKRYVE
;
A
#
# COMPACT_ATOMS: atom_id res chain seq x y z
N GLN A 1 -7.62 -12.96 22.91
CA GLN A 1 -7.48 -12.65 21.48
C GLN A 1 -6.06 -12.99 21.12
N LYS A 2 -5.84 -14.11 20.42
CA LYS A 2 -4.53 -14.45 19.87
C LYS A 2 -4.45 -13.80 18.50
N ASP A 3 -4.00 -12.58 18.48
CA ASP A 3 -3.68 -11.90 17.24
C ASP A 3 -2.48 -12.62 16.62
N ARG A 4 -2.73 -13.36 15.55
CA ARG A 4 -1.66 -13.93 14.73
C ARG A 4 -1.05 -12.77 13.94
N LEU A 5 0.11 -12.34 14.37
CA LEU A 5 1.03 -11.66 13.47
C LEU A 5 1.33 -12.63 12.32
N GLN A 6 0.95 -12.29 11.11
CA GLN A 6 1.16 -13.16 9.94
C GLN A 6 2.63 -13.29 9.55
N ASN A 7 3.48 -12.46 10.11
CA ASN A 7 4.92 -12.52 9.94
C ASN A 7 5.54 -13.01 11.26
N GLU A 8 5.82 -14.29 11.34
CA GLU A 8 6.54 -14.87 12.47
C GLU A 8 8.02 -14.46 12.40
N GLU A 9 8.33 -13.22 12.76
CA GLU A 9 9.69 -12.91 13.16
C GLU A 9 9.94 -13.62 14.49
N LYS A 10 10.68 -14.70 14.44
CA LYS A 10 11.05 -15.46 15.61
C LYS A 10 12.13 -14.72 16.38
N VAL A 11 11.77 -14.13 17.50
CA VAL A 11 12.73 -13.58 18.44
C VAL A 11 13.17 -14.68 19.40
N THR A 12 14.46 -14.96 19.45
CA THR A 12 15.06 -15.89 20.43
C THR A 12 15.82 -15.07 21.46
N ILE A 13 15.52 -15.28 22.73
CA ILE A 13 16.21 -14.64 23.86
C ILE A 13 16.96 -15.73 24.62
N GLU A 14 18.28 -15.59 24.71
CA GLU A 14 19.15 -16.54 25.39
C GLU A 14 19.87 -15.89 26.59
N GLY A 15 20.19 -16.68 27.60
CA GLY A 15 21.01 -16.22 28.71
C GLY A 15 20.26 -15.44 29.80
N ILE A 16 18.95 -15.29 29.71
CA ILE A 16 18.11 -14.59 30.68
C ILE A 16 16.97 -15.50 31.13
N ASP A 17 16.60 -15.40 32.40
CA ASP A 17 15.42 -16.07 32.95
C ASP A 17 14.14 -15.50 32.29
N PRO A 18 13.33 -16.31 31.59
CA PRO A 18 12.14 -15.83 30.90
C PRO A 18 11.14 -15.10 31.78
N SER A 19 11.11 -15.42 33.09
CA SER A 19 10.24 -14.75 34.08
C SER A 19 10.60 -13.28 34.31
N LYS A 20 11.79 -12.86 33.91
CA LYS A 20 12.29 -11.49 34.06
C LYS A 20 12.24 -10.67 32.79
N VAL A 21 11.66 -11.22 31.73
CA VAL A 21 11.59 -10.57 30.41
C VAL A 21 10.15 -10.24 30.09
N GLU A 22 9.87 -8.99 29.83
CA GLU A 22 8.63 -8.52 29.20
C GLU A 22 8.89 -8.24 27.72
N VAL A 23 8.16 -8.90 26.85
CA VAL A 23 8.25 -8.69 25.39
C VAL A 23 6.97 -8.03 24.91
N LYS A 24 7.11 -6.89 24.22
CA LYS A 24 6.00 -6.18 23.59
C LYS A 24 6.23 -6.15 22.08
N ALA A 25 5.25 -6.64 21.33
CA ALA A 25 5.19 -6.42 19.89
C ALA A 25 4.47 -5.10 19.62
N LEU A 26 5.08 -4.24 18.81
CA LEU A 26 4.47 -3.00 18.36
C LEU A 26 4.11 -3.16 16.88
N HIS A 27 2.86 -2.86 16.56
CA HIS A 27 2.40 -2.76 15.17
C HIS A 27 2.42 -1.29 14.77
N LEU A 28 3.14 -0.99 13.70
CA LEU A 28 3.18 0.34 13.09
C LEU A 28 2.31 0.32 11.85
N THR A 29 1.48 1.33 11.68
CA THR A 29 0.62 1.52 10.52
C THR A 29 0.19 2.97 10.44
N SER A 30 -0.13 3.45 9.25
CA SER A 30 -0.84 4.73 9.13
C SER A 30 -2.23 4.60 9.73
N GLU A 31 -2.67 5.63 10.45
CA GLU A 31 -3.98 5.64 11.08
C GLU A 31 -5.09 5.68 10.02
N MET A 32 -5.92 4.63 10.01
CA MET A 32 -7.05 4.48 9.10
C MET A 32 -8.16 3.70 9.81
N ASP A 33 -9.36 4.23 9.78
CA ASP A 33 -10.53 3.55 10.32
C ASP A 33 -10.98 2.42 9.37
N GLU A 34 -11.44 1.30 9.95
CA GLU A 34 -12.16 0.29 9.18
C GLU A 34 -13.58 0.79 8.89
N VAL A 35 -13.94 0.85 7.61
CA VAL A 35 -15.27 1.34 7.17
C VAL A 35 -16.21 0.21 6.74
N SER A 36 -15.72 -1.02 6.69
CA SER A 36 -16.52 -2.20 6.37
C SER A 36 -16.35 -3.31 7.40
N SER A 37 -17.35 -4.18 7.45
CA SER A 37 -17.27 -5.41 8.23
C SER A 37 -17.88 -6.55 7.44
N PHE A 38 -17.29 -7.73 7.55
CA PHE A 38 -17.80 -8.95 6.92
C PHE A 38 -17.81 -10.08 7.92
N HIS A 39 -18.95 -10.77 7.98
CA HIS A 39 -19.10 -11.99 8.75
C HIS A 39 -20.11 -12.93 8.08
N CYS A 40 -19.79 -14.20 8.00
CA CYS A 40 -20.68 -15.24 7.49
C CYS A 40 -20.51 -16.54 8.30
N SER A 41 -21.31 -17.56 7.95
CA SER A 41 -21.23 -18.87 8.60
C SER A 41 -19.96 -19.66 8.26
N ASP A 42 -19.28 -19.34 7.18
CA ASP A 42 -18.03 -20.00 6.78
C ASP A 42 -16.83 -19.38 7.50
N LYS A 43 -16.15 -20.16 8.32
CA LYS A 43 -14.99 -19.72 9.10
C LYS A 43 -13.78 -19.37 8.23
N MET A 44 -13.63 -20.04 7.07
CA MET A 44 -12.50 -19.77 6.16
C MET A 44 -12.67 -18.41 5.49
N LEU A 45 -13.88 -18.04 5.08
CA LEU A 45 -14.15 -16.73 4.52
C LEU A 45 -13.95 -15.60 5.55
N ASN A 46 -14.39 -15.83 6.79
CA ASN A 46 -14.13 -14.87 7.87
C ASN A 46 -12.63 -14.71 8.13
N GLN A 47 -11.86 -15.81 8.09
CA GLN A 47 -10.41 -15.75 8.23
C GLN A 47 -9.76 -15.02 7.04
N LEU A 48 -10.23 -15.27 5.81
CA LEU A 48 -9.75 -14.56 4.63
C LEU A 48 -9.94 -13.04 4.76
N GLN A 49 -11.14 -12.60 5.16
CA GLN A 49 -11.41 -11.18 5.39
C GLN A 49 -10.46 -10.59 6.44
N SER A 50 -10.26 -11.29 7.56
CA SER A 50 -9.31 -10.87 8.59
C SER A 50 -7.89 -10.74 8.04
N ASN A 51 -7.47 -11.69 7.20
CA ASN A 51 -6.15 -11.66 6.56
C ASN A 51 -6.00 -10.47 5.60
N ILE A 52 -7.04 -10.14 4.84
CA ILE A 52 -7.05 -8.98 3.93
C ILE A 52 -6.88 -7.68 4.73
N VAL A 53 -7.63 -7.50 5.81
CA VAL A 53 -7.55 -6.31 6.68
C VAL A 53 -6.14 -6.18 7.29
N TRP A 54 -5.61 -7.25 7.86
CA TRP A 54 -4.27 -7.23 8.45
C TRP A 54 -3.18 -7.02 7.40
N SER A 55 -3.34 -7.57 6.20
CA SER A 55 -2.42 -7.34 5.09
C SER A 55 -2.39 -5.87 4.69
N GLY A 56 -3.56 -5.24 4.58
CA GLY A 56 -3.65 -3.80 4.31
C GLY A 56 -2.96 -2.97 5.38
N ARG A 57 -3.24 -3.22 6.66
CA ARG A 57 -2.62 -2.51 7.78
C ARG A 57 -1.09 -2.65 7.82
N ASN A 58 -0.58 -3.84 7.53
CA ASN A 58 0.85 -4.10 7.55
C ASN A 58 1.62 -3.47 6.39
N ASN A 59 0.92 -3.06 5.33
CA ASN A 59 1.52 -2.49 4.13
C ASN A 59 1.25 -0.98 3.97
N PHE A 60 0.41 -0.39 4.81
CA PHE A 60 0.10 1.04 4.74
C PHE A 60 0.84 1.79 5.85
N GLU A 61 2.12 2.07 5.61
CA GLU A 61 3.01 2.86 6.49
C GLU A 61 3.52 4.06 5.69
N ASP A 62 2.87 5.20 5.82
CA ASP A 62 3.16 6.44 5.09
C ASP A 62 3.01 6.35 3.57
N ILE A 63 3.36 5.23 2.97
CA ILE A 63 3.16 4.87 1.56
C ILE A 63 2.55 3.46 1.45
N PRO A 64 1.90 3.11 0.34
CA PRO A 64 1.43 1.76 0.12
C PRO A 64 2.60 0.86 -0.29
N THR A 65 3.13 0.09 0.66
CA THR A 65 4.23 -0.85 0.40
C THR A 65 3.72 -2.19 -0.12
N ASP A 66 4.56 -2.92 -0.83
CA ASP A 66 4.25 -4.24 -1.40
C ASP A 66 4.28 -5.36 -0.37
N CYS A 67 5.19 -5.28 0.60
CA CYS A 67 5.42 -6.35 1.56
C CYS A 67 6.00 -5.84 2.89
N PRO A 68 5.57 -6.40 4.05
CA PRO A 68 6.10 -5.99 5.35
C PRO A 68 7.22 -6.88 5.87
N GLN A 69 7.46 -8.06 5.27
CA GLN A 69 8.23 -9.15 5.88
C GLN A 69 9.67 -9.32 5.38
N ARG A 70 10.12 -8.51 4.44
CA ARG A 70 11.49 -8.62 3.86
C ARG A 70 12.07 -7.25 3.53
N ASP A 71 13.34 -7.20 3.24
CA ASP A 71 14.06 -5.96 2.86
C ASP A 71 13.73 -5.53 1.42
N GLU A 72 12.49 -5.18 1.22
CA GLU A 72 11.94 -4.59 0.01
C GLU A 72 11.11 -3.38 0.40
N ARG A 73 9.88 -3.54 0.84
CA ARG A 73 9.03 -2.51 1.49
C ARG A 73 9.01 -1.18 0.73
N MET A 74 8.71 -1.26 -0.57
CA MET A 74 8.67 -0.09 -1.44
C MET A 74 7.25 0.18 -1.92
N GLY A 75 6.99 1.43 -2.29
CA GLY A 75 5.72 1.84 -2.88
C GLY A 75 5.58 1.37 -4.32
N TRP A 76 5.46 0.07 -4.54
CA TRP A 76 5.26 -0.50 -5.87
C TRP A 76 3.93 -0.06 -6.46
N THR A 77 4.01 0.61 -7.59
CA THR A 77 2.85 1.27 -8.21
C THR A 77 1.87 0.27 -8.83
N GLY A 78 2.34 -0.89 -9.28
CA GLY A 78 1.49 -1.97 -9.77
C GLY A 78 0.62 -2.60 -8.69
N ASP A 79 1.19 -2.83 -7.52
CA ASP A 79 0.51 -3.46 -6.40
C ASP A 79 -0.68 -2.62 -5.93
N ILE A 80 -0.48 -1.34 -5.73
CA ILE A 80 -1.56 -0.44 -5.31
C ILE A 80 -2.60 -0.20 -6.42
N SER A 81 -2.21 -0.28 -7.70
CA SER A 81 -3.16 -0.20 -8.82
C SER A 81 -4.27 -1.24 -8.70
N ILE A 82 -3.92 -2.44 -8.24
CA ILE A 82 -4.88 -3.54 -8.02
C ILE A 82 -5.55 -3.44 -6.66
N PHE A 83 -4.79 -3.09 -5.62
CA PHE A 83 -5.29 -3.15 -4.25
C PHE A 83 -6.13 -1.93 -3.84
N ALA A 84 -6.01 -0.78 -4.51
CA ALA A 84 -6.72 0.43 -4.12
C ALA A 84 -8.24 0.27 -3.95
N PRO A 85 -8.99 -0.42 -4.84
CA PRO A 85 -10.42 -0.65 -4.62
C PRO A 85 -10.69 -1.48 -3.35
N THR A 86 -9.87 -2.50 -3.09
CA THR A 86 -9.99 -3.34 -1.89
C THR A 86 -9.65 -2.57 -0.62
N ALA A 87 -8.63 -1.70 -0.68
CA ALA A 87 -8.27 -0.84 0.42
C ALA A 87 -9.42 0.12 0.77
N LEU A 88 -9.94 0.85 -0.21
CA LEU A 88 -11.06 1.79 -0.04
C LEU A 88 -12.36 1.12 0.41
N PHE A 89 -12.56 -0.16 0.07
CA PHE A 89 -13.68 -0.94 0.57
C PHE A 89 -13.56 -1.26 2.06
N ASN A 90 -12.34 -1.47 2.57
CA ASN A 90 -12.10 -1.88 3.95
C ASN A 90 -11.76 -0.70 4.87
N PHE A 91 -11.10 0.34 4.36
CA PHE A 91 -10.55 1.43 5.16
C PHE A 91 -10.96 2.81 4.65
N ASP A 92 -11.06 3.77 5.56
CA ASP A 92 -11.08 5.20 5.23
C ASP A 92 -9.66 5.66 4.88
N CYS A 93 -9.21 5.30 3.69
CA CYS A 93 -7.83 5.51 3.25
C CYS A 93 -7.69 6.47 2.05
N ASP A 94 -8.75 7.20 1.69
CA ASP A 94 -8.72 8.14 0.57
C ASP A 94 -7.65 9.23 0.76
N ARG A 95 -7.51 9.77 1.97
CA ARG A 95 -6.49 10.78 2.31
C ARG A 95 -5.08 10.22 2.20
N PHE A 96 -4.87 8.98 2.65
CA PHE A 96 -3.60 8.28 2.52
C PHE A 96 -3.22 8.11 1.04
N LEU A 97 -4.14 7.64 0.21
CA LEU A 97 -3.92 7.47 -1.22
C LEU A 97 -3.73 8.82 -1.95
N LYS A 98 -4.52 9.84 -1.60
CA LYS A 98 -4.35 11.20 -2.14
C LYS A 98 -2.97 11.79 -1.80
N LYS A 99 -2.50 11.59 -0.56
CA LYS A 99 -1.15 12.00 -0.16
C LYS A 99 -0.09 11.34 -1.04
N TRP A 100 -0.17 10.01 -1.19
CA TRP A 100 0.79 9.28 -2.01
C TRP A 100 0.71 9.65 -3.51
N LEU A 101 -0.46 9.95 -4.04
CA LEU A 101 -0.62 10.43 -5.42
C LEU A 101 0.09 11.77 -5.69
N VAL A 102 0.32 12.60 -4.68
CA VAL A 102 1.16 13.80 -4.82
C VAL A 102 2.59 13.41 -5.15
N ASP A 103 3.12 12.38 -4.49
CA ASP A 103 4.46 11.86 -4.76
C ASP A 103 4.52 11.26 -6.17
N VAL A 104 3.51 10.47 -6.57
CA VAL A 104 3.41 9.93 -7.95
C VAL A 104 3.46 11.02 -9.01
N LYS A 105 2.67 12.10 -8.81
CA LYS A 105 2.65 13.24 -9.72
C LYS A 105 3.99 13.96 -9.76
N SER A 106 4.66 14.10 -8.62
CA SER A 106 5.96 14.80 -8.52
C SER A 106 7.09 14.03 -9.21
N GLU A 107 7.01 12.71 -9.20
CA GLU A 107 8.01 11.82 -9.80
C GLU A 107 7.68 11.41 -11.25
N GLN A 108 6.53 11.86 -11.78
CA GLN A 108 6.19 11.65 -13.19
C GLN A 108 7.22 12.32 -14.08
N ARG A 109 7.77 11.57 -15.03
CA ARG A 109 8.81 12.06 -15.94
C ARG A 109 8.25 13.01 -16.99
N LYS A 110 9.16 13.75 -17.61
CA LYS A 110 8.83 14.67 -18.71
C LYS A 110 8.10 13.98 -19.87
N GLY A 111 8.44 12.71 -20.14
CA GLY A 111 7.78 11.87 -21.15
C GLY A 111 6.48 11.20 -20.69
N GLY A 112 5.93 11.60 -19.56
CA GLY A 112 4.64 11.09 -19.05
C GLY A 112 4.74 9.82 -18.21
N SER A 113 5.80 9.03 -18.32
CA SER A 113 5.93 7.74 -17.66
C SER A 113 5.98 7.88 -16.12
N ILE A 114 5.40 6.91 -15.43
CA ILE A 114 5.42 6.77 -13.96
C ILE A 114 6.44 5.71 -13.59
N PRO A 115 7.27 5.95 -12.55
CA PRO A 115 8.18 4.94 -12.03
C PRO A 115 7.45 3.72 -11.47
N VAL A 116 8.10 2.57 -11.47
CA VAL A 116 7.54 1.32 -10.91
C VAL A 116 7.45 1.35 -9.38
N THR A 117 8.21 2.23 -8.73
CA THR A 117 8.14 2.49 -7.27
C THR A 117 8.07 3.99 -7.02
N VAL A 118 7.24 4.40 -6.08
CA VAL A 118 7.11 5.79 -5.61
C VAL A 118 7.04 5.81 -4.09
N PRO A 119 7.96 6.49 -3.41
CA PRO A 119 9.12 7.22 -3.95
C PRO A 119 10.13 6.35 -4.69
N ILE A 120 10.92 6.97 -5.59
CA ILE A 120 12.00 6.28 -6.30
C ILE A 120 13.12 5.94 -5.33
N HIS A 121 13.37 4.66 -5.11
CA HIS A 121 14.39 4.16 -4.19
C HIS A 121 15.73 3.80 -4.82
N GLY A 122 15.87 3.99 -6.12
CA GLY A 122 17.03 3.48 -6.83
C GLY A 122 17.08 1.94 -6.89
N TYR A 123 15.98 1.27 -6.58
CA TYR A 123 15.87 -0.18 -6.72
C TYR A 123 15.84 -0.58 -8.19
N GLY A 124 16.51 -1.66 -8.45
CA GLY A 124 16.64 -2.16 -9.81
C GLY A 124 17.88 -1.62 -10.47
N LEU A 125 18.90 -2.46 -10.46
CA LEU A 125 20.16 -2.30 -11.13
C LEU A 125 21.11 -1.25 -10.61
N PRO A 126 22.38 -1.48 -10.76
CA PRO A 126 23.34 -0.65 -10.13
C PRO A 126 22.98 0.79 -10.45
N TYR A 127 22.29 1.36 -9.56
CA TYR A 127 21.91 2.74 -9.28
C TYR A 127 21.94 3.73 -10.47
N THR A 128 22.15 3.25 -11.67
CA THR A 128 22.44 3.98 -12.90
C THR A 128 21.42 3.73 -14.02
N MET A 129 20.52 2.75 -13.86
CA MET A 129 19.45 2.62 -14.83
C MET A 129 18.39 3.69 -14.61
N PRO A 130 17.90 4.31 -15.68
CA PRO A 130 16.71 5.14 -15.58
C PRO A 130 15.66 4.27 -14.90
N PRO A 131 14.94 4.81 -13.90
CA PRO A 131 13.90 4.09 -13.22
C PRO A 131 12.99 3.50 -14.28
N LEU A 132 12.77 2.20 -14.22
CA LEU A 132 11.90 1.50 -15.15
C LEU A 132 10.51 2.13 -15.08
N ALA A 133 9.97 2.41 -16.25
CA ALA A 133 8.55 2.60 -16.42
C ALA A 133 8.06 1.37 -17.19
N VAL A 134 7.09 0.70 -16.64
CA VAL A 134 6.52 -0.52 -17.22
C VAL A 134 5.02 -0.32 -17.27
N ASP A 135 4.43 -0.72 -18.36
CA ASP A 135 2.98 -0.81 -18.51
C ASP A 135 2.41 -1.61 -17.34
N PHE A 136 1.21 -1.30 -16.92
CA PHE A 136 0.56 -1.83 -15.74
C PHE A 136 1.01 -1.17 -14.40
N TRP A 137 2.31 -1.01 -14.13
CA TRP A 137 2.76 -0.29 -12.93
C TRP A 137 2.41 1.19 -13.01
N GLY A 138 2.73 1.82 -14.14
CA GLY A 138 2.41 3.22 -14.39
C GLY A 138 0.91 3.53 -14.40
N ASP A 139 0.06 2.54 -14.63
CA ASP A 139 -1.40 2.69 -14.63
C ASP A 139 -1.96 3.20 -13.30
N CYS A 140 -1.17 3.16 -12.22
CA CYS A 140 -1.56 3.70 -10.92
C CYS A 140 -2.06 5.14 -10.99
N ILE A 141 -1.52 5.96 -11.91
CA ILE A 141 -1.97 7.35 -12.09
C ILE A 141 -3.41 7.44 -12.64
N LEU A 142 -3.90 6.39 -13.27
CA LEU A 142 -5.28 6.27 -13.76
C LEU A 142 -6.17 5.54 -12.74
N THR A 143 -5.70 4.37 -12.29
CA THR A 143 -6.50 3.41 -11.52
C THR A 143 -6.78 3.88 -10.11
N VAL A 144 -5.78 4.46 -9.43
CA VAL A 144 -5.95 4.89 -8.02
C VAL A 144 -6.87 6.10 -7.90
N PRO A 145 -6.70 7.20 -8.67
CA PRO A 145 -7.68 8.30 -8.64
C PRO A 145 -9.10 7.86 -9.03
N TYR A 146 -9.20 6.94 -9.99
CA TYR A 146 -10.51 6.42 -10.40
C TYR A 146 -11.16 5.57 -9.29
N ALA A 147 -10.39 4.74 -8.59
CA ALA A 147 -10.88 3.99 -7.43
C ALA A 147 -11.37 4.92 -6.31
N ILE A 148 -10.63 6.00 -6.02
CA ILE A 148 -11.05 7.01 -5.05
C ILE A 148 -12.37 7.64 -5.49
N TYR A 149 -12.45 8.08 -6.75
CA TYR A 149 -13.70 8.65 -7.29
C TYR A 149 -14.88 7.67 -7.21
N GLN A 150 -14.69 6.40 -7.55
CA GLN A 150 -15.75 5.40 -7.47
C GLN A 150 -16.24 5.18 -6.04
N ASN A 151 -15.35 5.27 -5.05
CA ASN A 151 -15.68 5.08 -3.66
C ASN A 151 -16.32 6.31 -3.02
N THR A 152 -15.77 7.50 -3.28
CA THR A 152 -16.16 8.75 -2.61
C THR A 152 -17.16 9.60 -3.40
N GLY A 153 -17.21 9.45 -4.72
CA GLY A 153 -17.93 10.34 -5.63
C GLY A 153 -17.24 11.68 -5.90
N GLU A 154 -16.09 11.94 -5.30
CA GLU A 154 -15.34 13.20 -5.43
C GLU A 154 -14.64 13.33 -6.78
N LYS A 155 -15.16 14.17 -7.65
CA LYS A 155 -14.56 14.44 -8.97
C LYS A 155 -13.24 15.21 -8.91
N GLU A 156 -13.01 15.95 -7.84
CA GLU A 156 -11.83 16.78 -7.66
C GLU A 156 -10.52 15.98 -7.79
N VAL A 157 -10.51 14.73 -7.33
CA VAL A 157 -9.34 13.85 -7.49
C VAL A 157 -9.01 13.60 -8.96
N LEU A 158 -10.02 13.39 -9.80
CA LEU A 158 -9.81 13.21 -11.25
C LEU A 158 -9.32 14.48 -11.91
N GLU A 159 -9.91 15.63 -11.56
CA GLU A 159 -9.51 16.95 -12.08
C GLU A 159 -8.07 17.29 -11.70
N THR A 160 -7.68 17.01 -10.43
CA THR A 160 -6.33 17.28 -9.91
C THR A 160 -5.24 16.50 -10.67
N TYR A 161 -5.53 15.28 -11.07
CA TYR A 161 -4.56 14.40 -11.73
C TYR A 161 -4.76 14.26 -13.23
N TYR A 162 -5.76 14.96 -13.83
CA TYR A 162 -6.11 14.83 -15.24
C TYR A 162 -4.92 15.07 -16.19
N ASP A 163 -4.16 16.14 -15.99
CA ASP A 163 -2.99 16.45 -16.83
C ASP A 163 -1.90 15.37 -16.71
N SER A 164 -1.75 14.75 -15.55
CA SER A 164 -0.81 13.64 -15.34
C SER A 164 -1.29 12.38 -16.03
N MET A 165 -2.58 12.08 -15.95
CA MET A 165 -3.21 10.97 -16.65
C MET A 165 -3.06 11.10 -18.16
N LYS A 166 -3.35 12.30 -18.68
CA LYS A 166 -3.23 12.60 -20.11
C LYS A 166 -1.80 12.40 -20.59
N ARG A 167 -0.81 12.97 -19.90
CA ARG A 167 0.60 12.81 -20.26
C ARG A 167 1.09 11.36 -20.19
N TYR A 168 0.50 10.54 -19.33
CA TYR A 168 0.84 9.12 -19.22
C TYR A 168 0.33 8.32 -20.45
N VAL A 169 -0.83 8.68 -20.99
CA VAL A 169 -1.48 7.96 -22.10
C VAL A 169 -0.95 8.43 -23.47
N GLU A 170 -0.51 9.68 -23.62
CA GLU A 170 0.06 10.25 -24.85
C GLU A 170 1.52 9.83 -25.07
#